data_cdfed91e3ace92f16d8dbd6c86faee9b
#
_entry.id   cdfed91e3ace92f16d8dbd6c86faee9b
#
_cell.length_a   1.000
_cell.length_b   1.000
_cell.length_c   1.000
_cell.angle_alpha   90.00
_cell.angle_beta   90.00
_cell.angle_gamma   90.00
#
_symmetry.space_group_name_H-M   'P 1'
#
loop_
_entity.id
_entity.type
_entity.pdbx_description
1 polymer ?
#
loop_
_entity_poly.entity_id
_entity_poly.type
_entity_poly.pdbx_seq_one_letter_code
_entity_poly.pdbx_strand_id
1 'polypeptide(L)'
;MIPTPGPRRRRTRHLGAVAAALTLTASAAATASAAPAAGTADLREVMFVGNNWEGTADVIKGSGDFAKIGRVNVIPDKAQRMAEINANPIKWIAFMTIRNSVGEGHDQFVDDMYSTPDGSAMVVSRPSFADVVSINLTTGAINWRFPVSGFRADHMAVSPDGKRVAVSASTGNTVHVLDIVTGNQVGSFKTGDKPHENIFTRDGKYIWNMAIGDVNTQSDAPWLDWTKGDRKITIADANTFQQVKVIDMRDRLNAIGLNDYSDAVRPAAFSPDETKLYFQVSFFNGFFEYDIATDKITRTKTLPKSPGVSDDRTTFVNDSRHHGLTMKPDGTKLCIAGTMDDYATVVDRATLQEGPLVPVSKPYWSTVSGDGKSCVVSESGADQVTVIDFATGKKTLSVPVGDHPQRVRVAQVPAGWTGTSAR
;
A
#
# COMPACT_ATOMS: atom_id res chain seq x y z
N MET A 1 -8.15 -55.08 -45.33
CA MET A 1 -7.29 -54.95 -46.53
C MET A 1 -6.28 -53.88 -46.26
N ILE A 2 -5.05 -54.32 -46.07
CA ILE A 2 -3.85 -53.51 -45.91
C ILE A 2 -3.17 -53.48 -47.27
N PRO A 3 -2.56 -52.39 -47.70
CA PRO A 3 -1.36 -52.53 -48.50
C PRO A 3 -0.14 -51.83 -47.88
N THR A 4 0.94 -52.56 -47.98
CA THR A 4 2.32 -52.37 -47.60
C THR A 4 3.12 -51.46 -48.55
N PRO A 5 4.37 -51.10 -48.22
CA PRO A 5 5.07 -49.94 -48.74
C PRO A 5 6.06 -50.26 -49.88
N GLY A 6 6.46 -49.28 -50.65
CA GLY A 6 7.48 -49.39 -51.73
C GLY A 6 8.62 -48.36 -51.60
N PRO A 7 9.72 -48.43 -52.36
CA PRO A 7 11.05 -48.50 -51.74
C PRO A 7 11.92 -47.22 -51.85
N ARG A 8 12.99 -47.24 -51.02
CA ARG A 8 14.10 -46.28 -50.96
C ARG A 8 14.85 -46.12 -52.30
N ARG A 9 15.22 -44.83 -52.63
CA ARG A 9 16.37 -44.58 -53.51
C ARG A 9 17.43 -43.77 -52.77
N ARG A 10 18.62 -44.39 -52.62
CA ARG A 10 19.90 -43.73 -52.31
C ARG A 10 20.36 -42.95 -53.52
N ARG A 11 20.94 -41.78 -53.31
CA ARG A 11 21.94 -41.20 -54.25
C ARG A 11 23.07 -40.54 -53.47
N THR A 12 24.20 -40.80 -53.98
CA THR A 12 25.58 -40.69 -53.61
C THR A 12 26.15 -39.27 -53.48
N ARG A 13 27.18 -39.20 -52.71
CA ARG A 13 28.12 -38.13 -52.40
C ARG A 13 28.76 -37.46 -53.63
N HIS A 14 28.95 -36.12 -53.54
CA HIS A 14 30.14 -35.47 -54.09
C HIS A 14 30.77 -34.60 -53.03
N LEU A 15 32.04 -34.87 -52.70
CA LEU A 15 32.96 -34.02 -51.96
C LEU A 15 33.45 -32.91 -52.88
N GLY A 16 33.27 -31.67 -52.47
CA GLY A 16 33.95 -30.51 -53.02
C GLY A 16 34.72 -29.81 -51.93
N ALA A 17 36.05 -29.92 -51.98
CA ALA A 17 36.95 -29.19 -51.12
C ALA A 17 37.02 -27.72 -51.59
N VAL A 18 36.74 -26.79 -50.70
CA VAL A 18 37.04 -25.37 -50.91
C VAL A 18 37.94 -24.93 -49.78
N ALA A 19 39.15 -24.53 -50.18
CA ALA A 19 40.13 -23.94 -49.27
C ALA A 19 39.66 -22.54 -48.85
N ALA A 20 39.49 -22.34 -47.52
CA ALA A 20 39.23 -21.04 -46.98
C ALA A 20 40.50 -20.42 -46.47
N ALA A 21 40.86 -19.26 -47.03
CA ALA A 21 41.94 -18.41 -46.58
C ALA A 21 41.55 -17.76 -45.23
N LEU A 22 42.36 -17.96 -44.19
CA LEU A 22 42.26 -17.25 -42.92
C LEU A 22 42.79 -15.83 -43.09
N THR A 23 41.93 -14.83 -43.04
CA THR A 23 42.29 -13.42 -42.76
C THR A 23 42.14 -13.21 -41.23
N LEU A 24 43.25 -13.05 -40.56
CA LEU A 24 43.27 -12.56 -39.17
C LEU A 24 42.89 -11.07 -39.17
N THR A 25 41.69 -10.77 -38.74
CA THR A 25 41.32 -9.41 -38.29
C THR A 25 41.61 -9.28 -36.80
N ALA A 26 42.57 -8.49 -36.45
CA ALA A 26 42.85 -8.10 -35.08
C ALA A 26 41.69 -7.22 -34.57
N SER A 27 40.82 -7.80 -33.74
CA SER A 27 39.80 -7.04 -33.03
C SER A 27 40.49 -6.32 -31.85
N ALA A 28 40.58 -5.01 -31.93
CA ALA A 28 40.93 -4.16 -30.80
C ALA A 28 39.79 -4.31 -29.72
N ALA A 29 40.09 -5.00 -28.63
CA ALA A 29 39.23 -5.00 -27.46
C ALA A 29 39.20 -3.59 -26.85
N ALA A 30 38.14 -2.86 -27.10
CA ALA A 30 37.83 -1.66 -26.32
C ALA A 30 37.59 -2.09 -24.87
N THR A 31 38.50 -1.76 -23.98
CA THR A 31 38.26 -1.86 -22.55
C THR A 31 37.16 -0.89 -22.19
N ALA A 32 35.94 -1.39 -22.03
CA ALA A 32 34.87 -0.64 -21.41
C ALA A 32 35.36 -0.36 -19.96
N SER A 33 35.70 0.89 -19.71
CA SER A 33 35.91 1.36 -18.35
C SER A 33 34.64 1.16 -17.60
N ALA A 34 34.64 0.23 -16.61
CA ALA A 34 33.54 0.07 -15.71
C ALA A 34 33.32 1.43 -15.03
N ALA A 35 32.11 1.98 -15.17
CA ALA A 35 31.72 3.13 -14.38
C ALA A 35 31.99 2.79 -12.90
N PRO A 36 32.52 3.71 -12.10
CA PRO A 36 32.72 3.48 -10.69
C PRO A 36 31.40 3.03 -10.11
N ALA A 37 31.39 1.93 -9.36
CA ALA A 37 30.25 1.50 -8.58
C ALA A 37 29.82 2.72 -7.76
N ALA A 38 28.55 3.14 -7.93
CA ALA A 38 27.98 4.21 -7.13
C ALA A 38 28.23 3.83 -5.67
N GLY A 39 29.07 4.60 -4.97
CA GLY A 39 29.27 4.42 -3.55
C GLY A 39 27.89 4.41 -2.90
N THR A 40 27.67 3.51 -1.93
CA THR A 40 26.43 3.46 -1.17
C THR A 40 26.21 4.85 -0.60
N ALA A 41 25.22 5.56 -1.16
CA ALA A 41 24.89 6.90 -0.67
C ALA A 41 24.58 6.77 0.82
N ASP A 42 25.13 7.65 1.63
CA ASP A 42 24.81 7.73 3.04
C ASP A 42 23.33 8.08 3.14
N LEU A 43 22.51 7.19 3.71
CA LEU A 43 21.06 7.32 3.80
C LEU A 43 20.66 7.80 5.17
N ARG A 44 19.60 8.58 5.24
CA ARG A 44 18.93 8.89 6.50
C ARG A 44 17.48 8.43 6.44
N GLU A 45 16.99 8.01 7.60
CA GLU A 45 15.62 7.65 7.79
C GLU A 45 14.72 8.88 7.90
N VAL A 46 13.59 8.82 7.23
CA VAL A 46 12.55 9.85 7.19
C VAL A 46 11.17 9.20 7.27
N MET A 47 10.14 10.01 7.39
CA MET A 47 8.77 9.60 7.12
C MET A 47 8.21 10.42 5.97
N PHE A 48 7.60 9.76 5.01
CA PHE A 48 6.78 10.36 3.98
C PHE A 48 5.35 10.51 4.49
N VAL A 49 4.76 11.68 4.31
CA VAL A 49 3.37 11.99 4.66
C VAL A 49 2.65 12.39 3.39
N GLY A 50 1.70 11.56 2.93
CA GLY A 50 0.96 11.78 1.70
C GLY A 50 -0.21 12.73 1.91
N ASN A 51 -0.17 13.90 1.27
CA ASN A 51 -1.22 14.91 1.28
C ASN A 51 -2.19 14.61 0.12
N ASN A 52 -3.23 13.84 0.42
CA ASN A 52 -4.06 13.15 -0.57
C ASN A 52 -4.72 14.10 -1.57
N TRP A 53 -5.32 15.20 -1.11
CA TRP A 53 -6.06 16.13 -1.97
C TRP A 53 -5.16 17.11 -2.70
N GLU A 54 -4.02 17.45 -2.11
CA GLU A 54 -3.08 18.42 -2.68
C GLU A 54 -2.19 17.83 -3.79
N GLY A 55 -1.90 16.53 -3.70
CA GLY A 55 -0.98 15.87 -4.65
C GLY A 55 0.50 16.14 -4.34
N THR A 56 0.82 16.27 -3.06
CA THR A 56 2.18 16.39 -2.55
C THR A 56 2.46 15.35 -1.48
N ALA A 57 3.73 15.15 -1.16
CA ALA A 57 4.16 14.41 0.00
C ALA A 57 5.14 15.26 0.83
N ASP A 58 4.83 15.46 2.10
CA ASP A 58 5.79 16.05 3.02
C ASP A 58 6.79 14.99 3.49
N VAL A 59 8.02 15.42 3.70
CA VAL A 59 9.10 14.58 4.23
C VAL A 59 9.51 15.16 5.57
N ILE A 60 9.32 14.36 6.62
CA ILE A 60 9.70 14.71 8.00
C ILE A 60 10.79 13.77 8.48
N LYS A 61 11.53 14.13 9.52
CA LYS A 61 12.50 13.22 10.17
C LYS A 61 11.80 11.97 10.66
N GLY A 62 12.45 10.81 10.55
CA GLY A 62 11.91 9.51 10.95
C GLY A 62 11.70 9.35 12.46
N SER A 63 12.36 10.21 13.26
CA SER A 63 12.31 10.19 14.73
C SER A 63 12.77 11.53 15.34
N GLY A 64 12.76 11.61 16.67
CA GLY A 64 13.24 12.75 17.41
C GLY A 64 12.27 13.93 17.41
N ASP A 65 12.63 15.03 16.78
CA ASP A 65 11.80 16.24 16.68
C ASP A 65 10.79 16.19 15.53
N PHE A 66 10.85 15.19 14.65
CA PHE A 66 10.00 15.01 13.46
C PHE A 66 9.92 16.26 12.57
N ALA A 67 10.97 17.08 12.60
CA ALA A 67 11.01 18.33 11.83
C ALA A 67 10.82 18.05 10.34
N LYS A 68 10.05 18.92 9.69
CA LYS A 68 9.85 18.88 8.23
C LYS A 68 11.17 19.19 7.51
N ILE A 69 11.54 18.34 6.56
CA ILE A 69 12.78 18.43 5.80
C ILE A 69 12.54 19.02 4.43
N GLY A 70 11.40 18.62 3.81
CA GLY A 70 11.06 19.04 2.46
C GLY A 70 9.69 18.57 2.04
N ARG A 71 9.38 18.84 0.77
CA ARG A 71 8.10 18.44 0.13
C ARG A 71 8.38 17.98 -1.29
N VAL A 72 7.66 16.98 -1.74
CA VAL A 72 7.73 16.40 -3.09
C VAL A 72 6.39 16.64 -3.78
N ASN A 73 6.41 17.19 -5.01
CA ASN A 73 5.25 17.20 -5.89
C ASN A 73 5.11 15.81 -6.52
N VAL A 74 4.01 15.10 -6.25
CA VAL A 74 3.79 13.74 -6.78
C VAL A 74 2.94 13.73 -8.05
N ILE A 75 2.50 14.88 -8.53
CA ILE A 75 1.72 15.07 -9.75
C ILE A 75 2.36 16.05 -10.74
N PRO A 76 3.69 15.94 -11.03
CA PRO A 76 4.35 16.86 -11.95
C PRO A 76 3.78 16.80 -13.37
N ASP A 77 3.14 15.69 -13.72
CA ASP A 77 2.47 15.42 -15.00
C ASP A 77 0.95 15.70 -14.98
N LYS A 78 0.41 16.41 -13.97
CA LYS A 78 -1.04 16.62 -13.79
C LYS A 78 -1.73 17.10 -15.07
N ALA A 79 -1.16 18.09 -15.75
CA ALA A 79 -1.75 18.64 -16.98
C ALA A 79 -1.91 17.56 -18.07
N GLN A 80 -0.89 16.71 -18.25
CA GLN A 80 -0.92 15.62 -19.22
C GLN A 80 -1.95 14.57 -18.82
N ARG A 81 -1.99 14.15 -17.54
CA ARG A 81 -2.96 13.17 -17.05
C ARG A 81 -4.40 13.65 -17.21
N MET A 82 -4.67 14.90 -16.86
CA MET A 82 -5.99 15.49 -17.03
C MET A 82 -6.39 15.60 -18.50
N ALA A 83 -5.47 15.92 -19.41
CA ALA A 83 -5.75 15.89 -20.85
C ALA A 83 -6.16 14.50 -21.32
N GLU A 84 -5.47 13.42 -20.89
CA GLU A 84 -5.82 12.04 -21.22
C GLU A 84 -7.18 11.61 -20.64
N ILE A 85 -7.49 12.04 -19.40
CA ILE A 85 -8.78 11.75 -18.75
C ILE A 85 -9.89 12.45 -19.51
N ASN A 86 -9.76 13.76 -19.78
CA ASN A 86 -10.77 14.56 -20.44
C ASN A 86 -11.03 14.15 -21.90
N ALA A 87 -10.02 13.57 -22.56
CA ALA A 87 -10.16 13.04 -23.93
C ALA A 87 -10.90 11.70 -24.00
N ASN A 88 -11.12 11.02 -22.86
CA ASN A 88 -11.75 9.69 -22.81
C ASN A 88 -12.96 9.69 -21.87
N PRO A 89 -14.20 9.60 -22.39
CA PRO A 89 -15.42 9.68 -21.57
C PRO A 89 -15.47 8.63 -20.44
N ILE A 90 -14.96 7.42 -20.66
CA ILE A 90 -14.96 6.35 -19.65
C ILE A 90 -13.99 6.71 -18.50
N LYS A 91 -12.79 7.18 -18.83
CA LYS A 91 -11.84 7.65 -17.82
C LYS A 91 -12.36 8.84 -17.05
N TRP A 92 -13.04 9.79 -17.73
CA TRP A 92 -13.64 10.95 -17.10
C TRP A 92 -14.74 10.54 -16.11
N ILE A 93 -15.66 9.65 -16.51
CA ILE A 93 -16.70 9.12 -15.62
C ILE A 93 -16.06 8.43 -14.39
N ALA A 94 -15.06 7.59 -14.61
CA ALA A 94 -14.36 6.91 -13.50
C ALA A 94 -13.69 7.91 -12.56
N PHE A 95 -12.99 8.91 -13.09
CA PHE A 95 -12.35 9.98 -12.33
C PHE A 95 -13.38 10.73 -11.48
N MET A 96 -14.50 11.15 -12.05
CA MET A 96 -15.57 11.87 -11.35
C MET A 96 -16.28 10.96 -10.32
N THR A 97 -16.41 9.67 -10.60
CA THR A 97 -16.95 8.71 -9.62
C THR A 97 -16.04 8.59 -8.40
N ILE A 98 -14.73 8.44 -8.61
CA ILE A 98 -13.75 8.40 -7.49
C ILE A 98 -13.85 9.70 -6.68
N ARG A 99 -13.81 10.85 -7.35
CA ARG A 99 -13.90 12.15 -6.69
C ARG A 99 -15.14 12.29 -5.81
N ASN A 100 -16.32 11.93 -6.33
CA ASN A 100 -17.60 12.14 -5.64
C ASN A 100 -17.96 11.02 -4.65
N SER A 101 -17.30 9.85 -4.71
CA SER A 101 -17.53 8.75 -3.78
C SER A 101 -16.45 8.70 -2.70
N VAL A 102 -15.33 8.03 -2.98
CA VAL A 102 -14.25 7.82 -1.99
C VAL A 102 -13.40 9.06 -1.75
N GLY A 103 -13.43 10.04 -2.64
CA GLY A 103 -12.70 11.30 -2.55
C GLY A 103 -13.41 12.41 -1.78
N GLU A 104 -14.63 12.16 -1.30
CA GLU A 104 -15.43 13.15 -0.54
C GLU A 104 -15.59 14.50 -1.27
N GLY A 105 -15.65 14.48 -2.61
CA GLY A 105 -15.72 15.68 -3.47
C GLY A 105 -14.35 16.17 -3.95
N HIS A 106 -13.26 15.57 -3.52
CA HIS A 106 -11.89 15.94 -3.86
C HIS A 106 -11.18 14.88 -4.71
N ASP A 107 -10.23 15.31 -5.52
CA ASP A 107 -9.36 14.39 -6.25
C ASP A 107 -8.40 13.71 -5.28
N GLN A 108 -8.18 12.42 -5.48
CA GLN A 108 -7.24 11.63 -4.68
C GLN A 108 -5.94 11.43 -5.45
N PHE A 109 -4.91 12.21 -5.12
CA PHE A 109 -3.65 12.20 -5.86
C PHE A 109 -2.54 11.41 -5.20
N VAL A 110 -2.65 11.15 -3.90
CA VAL A 110 -1.66 10.38 -3.13
C VAL A 110 -2.41 9.41 -2.23
N ASP A 111 -2.12 8.12 -2.37
CA ASP A 111 -2.57 7.16 -1.37
C ASP A 111 -1.38 6.61 -0.59
N ASP A 112 -0.53 5.82 -1.19
CA ASP A 112 0.60 5.19 -0.50
C ASP A 112 1.95 5.50 -1.16
N MET A 113 3.05 5.47 -0.39
CA MET A 113 4.35 5.84 -0.90
C MET A 113 5.50 5.15 -0.16
N TYR A 114 6.56 4.81 -0.92
CA TYR A 114 7.77 4.17 -0.42
C TYR A 114 9.01 4.73 -1.11
N SER A 115 10.18 4.63 -0.50
CA SER A 115 11.45 4.93 -1.16
C SER A 115 11.99 3.72 -1.91
N THR A 116 12.76 3.97 -2.97
CA THR A 116 13.67 2.96 -3.52
C THR A 116 14.75 2.59 -2.49
N PRO A 117 15.39 1.40 -2.59
CA PRO A 117 16.41 0.97 -1.63
C PRO A 117 17.60 1.92 -1.50
N ASP A 118 17.96 2.63 -2.56
CA ASP A 118 19.02 3.63 -2.59
C ASP A 118 18.57 5.03 -2.14
N GLY A 119 17.29 5.18 -1.78
CA GLY A 119 16.72 6.45 -1.37
C GLY A 119 16.63 7.52 -2.46
N SER A 120 16.91 7.20 -3.71
CA SER A 120 16.97 8.19 -4.81
C SER A 120 15.60 8.60 -5.34
N ALA A 121 14.57 7.78 -5.10
CA ALA A 121 13.23 8.02 -5.62
C ALA A 121 12.14 7.67 -4.61
N MET A 122 11.00 8.35 -4.76
CA MET A 122 9.73 8.03 -4.10
C MET A 122 8.84 7.30 -5.10
N VAL A 123 8.34 6.12 -4.72
CA VAL A 123 7.32 5.38 -5.46
C VAL A 123 5.97 5.65 -4.81
N VAL A 124 5.00 6.12 -5.56
CA VAL A 124 3.72 6.59 -5.04
C VAL A 124 2.55 6.09 -5.89
N SER A 125 1.47 5.59 -5.23
CA SER A 125 0.20 5.28 -5.88
C SER A 125 -0.68 6.52 -5.95
N ARG A 126 -1.30 6.76 -7.14
CA ARG A 126 -2.13 7.92 -7.41
C ARG A 126 -3.54 7.46 -7.81
N PRO A 127 -4.49 7.40 -6.86
CA PRO A 127 -5.81 6.82 -7.07
C PRO A 127 -6.57 7.43 -8.25
N SER A 128 -6.69 8.75 -8.32
CA SER A 128 -7.46 9.44 -9.37
C SER A 128 -6.82 9.34 -10.75
N PHE A 129 -5.52 9.06 -10.85
CA PHE A 129 -4.82 8.83 -12.11
C PHE A 129 -4.70 7.36 -12.50
N ALA A 130 -5.14 6.44 -11.63
CA ALA A 130 -5.09 5.00 -11.83
C ALA A 130 -3.68 4.50 -12.17
N ASP A 131 -2.67 5.00 -11.47
CA ASP A 131 -1.28 4.64 -11.75
C ASP A 131 -0.39 4.64 -10.48
N VAL A 132 0.80 4.09 -10.67
CA VAL A 132 1.93 4.21 -9.74
C VAL A 132 3.05 4.90 -10.49
N VAL A 133 3.74 5.83 -9.84
CA VAL A 133 4.91 6.51 -10.41
C VAL A 133 6.09 6.44 -9.48
N SER A 134 7.29 6.46 -10.06
CA SER A 134 8.54 6.71 -9.34
C SER A 134 8.99 8.13 -9.64
N ILE A 135 9.23 8.91 -8.60
CA ILE A 135 9.65 10.31 -8.69
C ILE A 135 11.07 10.44 -8.16
N ASN A 136 11.96 10.94 -8.99
CA ASN A 136 13.34 11.23 -8.59
C ASN A 136 13.35 12.35 -7.54
N LEU A 137 13.89 12.09 -6.37
CA LEU A 137 13.87 13.04 -5.25
C LEU A 137 14.77 14.25 -5.46
N THR A 138 15.76 14.16 -6.35
CA THR A 138 16.66 15.29 -6.67
C THR A 138 16.03 16.22 -7.71
N THR A 139 15.45 15.66 -8.78
CA THR A 139 14.98 16.43 -9.92
C THR A 139 13.46 16.69 -9.93
N GLY A 140 12.67 15.93 -9.16
CA GLY A 140 11.22 15.94 -9.22
C GLY A 140 10.62 15.30 -10.48
N ALA A 141 11.45 14.74 -11.35
CA ALA A 141 11.01 14.09 -12.58
C ALA A 141 10.47 12.68 -12.32
N ILE A 142 9.51 12.25 -13.14
CA ILE A 142 9.02 10.87 -13.13
C ILE A 142 10.06 9.98 -13.82
N ASN A 143 10.59 8.99 -13.08
CA ASN A 143 11.49 7.96 -13.62
C ASN A 143 10.72 6.94 -14.46
N TRP A 144 9.60 6.47 -13.93
CA TRP A 144 8.71 5.53 -14.60
C TRP A 144 7.27 5.71 -14.12
N ARG A 145 6.34 5.22 -14.91
CA ARG A 145 4.90 5.19 -14.63
C ARG A 145 4.31 3.83 -15.00
N PHE A 146 3.54 3.25 -14.11
CA PHE A 146 2.79 2.01 -14.32
C PHE A 146 1.29 2.27 -14.19
N PRO A 147 0.49 2.15 -15.26
CA PRO A 147 -0.96 2.20 -15.18
C PRO A 147 -1.50 0.90 -14.58
N VAL A 148 -2.32 0.98 -13.53
CA VAL A 148 -2.93 -0.21 -12.93
C VAL A 148 -4.13 -0.69 -13.75
N SER A 149 -4.56 -1.93 -13.53
CA SER A 149 -5.80 -2.46 -14.10
C SER A 149 -7.01 -1.70 -13.55
N GLY A 150 -7.95 -1.34 -14.42
CA GLY A 150 -9.12 -0.55 -14.04
C GLY A 150 -8.81 0.94 -13.93
N PHE A 151 -9.41 1.61 -12.93
CA PHE A 151 -9.45 3.07 -12.86
C PHE A 151 -9.00 3.66 -11.53
N ARG A 152 -8.51 2.83 -10.58
CA ARG A 152 -8.04 3.32 -9.29
C ARG A 152 -6.87 2.48 -8.78
N ALA A 153 -5.72 3.13 -8.58
CA ALA A 153 -4.64 2.60 -7.75
C ALA A 153 -4.99 2.83 -6.27
N ASP A 154 -4.52 1.91 -5.40
CA ASP A 154 -4.81 1.97 -3.98
C ASP A 154 -3.54 1.63 -3.18
N HIS A 155 -3.68 1.05 -2.01
CA HIS A 155 -2.58 0.77 -1.10
C HIS A 155 -1.48 -0.08 -1.72
N MET A 156 -0.29 0.16 -1.23
CA MET A 156 0.91 -0.58 -1.61
C MET A 156 1.55 -1.27 -0.41
N ALA A 157 2.42 -2.23 -0.69
CA ALA A 157 3.36 -2.78 0.29
C ALA A 157 4.69 -3.08 -0.38
N VAL A 158 5.79 -2.86 0.32
CA VAL A 158 7.14 -3.21 -0.15
C VAL A 158 7.54 -4.57 0.41
N SER A 159 8.17 -5.39 -0.41
CA SER A 159 8.73 -6.68 0.02
C SER A 159 9.85 -6.46 1.05
N PRO A 160 10.08 -7.41 1.97
CA PRO A 160 11.11 -7.27 3.01
C PRO A 160 12.53 -7.03 2.49
N ASP A 161 12.83 -7.49 1.27
CA ASP A 161 14.12 -7.24 0.59
C ASP A 161 14.20 -5.86 -0.10
N GLY A 162 13.12 -5.06 -0.04
CA GLY A 162 13.02 -3.74 -0.63
C GLY A 162 12.93 -3.70 -2.16
N LYS A 163 12.88 -4.85 -2.85
CA LYS A 163 12.99 -4.89 -4.31
C LYS A 163 11.68 -4.82 -5.07
N ARG A 164 10.58 -5.18 -4.44
CA ARG A 164 9.27 -5.27 -5.08
C ARG A 164 8.26 -4.42 -4.33
N VAL A 165 7.31 -3.88 -5.07
CA VAL A 165 6.14 -3.20 -4.52
C VAL A 165 4.88 -3.87 -5.05
N ALA A 166 4.00 -4.31 -4.16
CA ALA A 166 2.67 -4.79 -4.48
C ALA A 166 1.71 -3.60 -4.43
N VAL A 167 0.87 -3.43 -5.45
CA VAL A 167 -0.13 -2.35 -5.53
C VAL A 167 -1.51 -2.93 -5.82
N SER A 168 -2.49 -2.50 -5.05
CA SER A 168 -3.89 -2.84 -5.26
C SER A 168 -4.48 -2.02 -6.41
N ALA A 169 -4.97 -2.70 -7.44
CA ALA A 169 -5.77 -2.12 -8.51
C ALA A 169 -7.25 -2.26 -8.13
N SER A 170 -7.75 -1.30 -7.34
CA SER A 170 -9.03 -1.40 -6.63
C SER A 170 -10.21 -1.75 -7.53
N THR A 171 -10.34 -1.10 -8.69
CA THR A 171 -11.44 -1.39 -9.64
C THR A 171 -11.10 -2.49 -10.66
N GLY A 172 -9.88 -3.03 -10.63
CA GLY A 172 -9.41 -4.11 -11.50
C GLY A 172 -9.39 -5.48 -10.80
N ASN A 173 -9.70 -5.54 -9.51
CA ASN A 173 -9.70 -6.74 -8.68
C ASN A 173 -8.41 -7.55 -8.84
N THR A 174 -7.29 -6.84 -8.82
CA THR A 174 -5.95 -7.40 -9.09
C THR A 174 -4.93 -6.69 -8.22
N VAL A 175 -3.98 -7.45 -7.69
CA VAL A 175 -2.73 -6.89 -7.15
C VAL A 175 -1.66 -7.04 -8.22
N HIS A 176 -1.02 -5.93 -8.59
CA HIS A 176 0.20 -5.93 -9.41
C HIS A 176 1.42 -5.93 -8.51
N VAL A 177 2.44 -6.67 -8.88
CA VAL A 177 3.75 -6.64 -8.20
C VAL A 177 4.78 -6.12 -9.18
N LEU A 178 5.44 -5.02 -8.81
CA LEU A 178 6.38 -4.32 -9.66
C LEU A 178 7.79 -4.41 -9.05
N ASP A 179 8.79 -4.43 -9.90
CA ASP A 179 10.16 -4.07 -9.50
C ASP A 179 10.17 -2.58 -9.12
N ILE A 180 10.57 -2.26 -7.91
CA ILE A 180 10.43 -0.90 -7.35
C ILE A 180 11.34 0.12 -8.04
N VAL A 181 12.45 -0.32 -8.63
CA VAL A 181 13.44 0.55 -9.29
C VAL A 181 13.03 0.84 -10.74
N THR A 182 12.59 -0.18 -11.46
CA THR A 182 12.32 -0.09 -12.91
C THR A 182 10.85 0.13 -13.26
N GLY A 183 9.93 -0.15 -12.33
CA GLY A 183 8.48 -0.12 -12.57
C GLY A 183 7.96 -1.28 -13.43
N ASN A 184 8.83 -2.24 -13.80
CA ASN A 184 8.41 -3.40 -14.57
C ASN A 184 7.54 -4.32 -13.72
N GLN A 185 6.40 -4.76 -14.27
CA GLN A 185 5.59 -5.76 -13.60
C GLN A 185 6.31 -7.10 -13.58
N VAL A 186 6.55 -7.64 -12.37
CA VAL A 186 7.15 -8.96 -12.17
C VAL A 186 6.10 -10.05 -11.97
N GLY A 187 4.88 -9.66 -11.60
CA GLY A 187 3.75 -10.57 -11.48
C GLY A 187 2.45 -9.88 -11.10
N SER A 188 1.39 -10.66 -10.99
CA SER A 188 0.09 -10.21 -10.50
C SER A 188 -0.76 -11.39 -10.06
N PHE A 189 -1.77 -11.13 -9.23
CA PHE A 189 -2.77 -12.13 -8.85
C PHE A 189 -4.15 -11.49 -8.69
N LYS A 190 -5.18 -12.31 -8.87
CA LYS A 190 -6.57 -11.91 -8.65
C LYS A 190 -6.92 -11.94 -7.17
N THR A 191 -7.83 -11.06 -6.78
CA THR A 191 -8.31 -10.89 -5.41
C THR A 191 -9.83 -10.98 -5.36
N GLY A 192 -10.41 -10.71 -4.21
CA GLY A 192 -11.80 -10.28 -4.13
C GLY A 192 -12.02 -8.91 -4.73
N ASP A 193 -13.23 -8.39 -4.59
CA ASP A 193 -13.60 -7.08 -5.13
C ASP A 193 -12.98 -5.95 -4.31
N LYS A 194 -12.49 -4.93 -5.01
CA LYS A 194 -11.86 -3.75 -4.42
C LYS A 194 -10.69 -4.12 -3.49
N PRO A 195 -9.61 -4.74 -4.01
CA PRO A 195 -8.39 -4.94 -3.23
C PRO A 195 -7.93 -3.60 -2.64
N HIS A 196 -7.51 -3.65 -1.38
CA HIS A 196 -7.16 -2.47 -0.60
C HIS A 196 -5.80 -2.67 0.07
N GLU A 197 -5.74 -3.17 1.32
CA GLU A 197 -4.49 -3.35 2.05
C GLU A 197 -3.66 -4.52 1.49
N ASN A 198 -2.34 -4.33 1.40
CA ASN A 198 -1.38 -5.39 1.10
C ASN A 198 -0.39 -5.52 2.24
N ILE A 199 0.00 -6.74 2.59
CA ILE A 199 1.06 -6.99 3.57
C ILE A 199 1.91 -8.16 3.08
N PHE A 200 3.23 -7.97 2.97
CA PHE A 200 4.16 -9.08 2.82
C PHE A 200 4.42 -9.74 4.17
N THR A 201 4.53 -11.07 4.19
CA THR A 201 5.09 -11.75 5.35
C THR A 201 6.57 -11.38 5.52
N ARG A 202 7.06 -11.41 6.76
CA ARG A 202 8.43 -11.02 7.11
C ARG A 202 9.49 -11.83 6.36
N ASP A 203 9.21 -13.10 6.08
CA ASP A 203 10.08 -13.97 5.29
C ASP A 203 9.96 -13.74 3.77
N GLY A 204 9.07 -12.84 3.35
CA GLY A 204 8.83 -12.48 1.96
C GLY A 204 8.17 -13.56 1.10
N LYS A 205 7.65 -14.64 1.72
CA LYS A 205 7.06 -15.76 0.97
C LYS A 205 5.65 -15.51 0.49
N TYR A 206 4.86 -14.72 1.24
CA TYR A 206 3.46 -14.50 0.94
C TYR A 206 3.11 -13.02 0.89
N ILE A 207 2.11 -12.71 0.08
CA ILE A 207 1.42 -11.42 0.05
C ILE A 207 -0.02 -11.67 0.50
N TRP A 208 -0.42 -10.98 1.56
CA TRP A 208 -1.80 -10.94 2.02
C TRP A 208 -2.46 -9.69 1.44
N ASN A 209 -3.59 -9.87 0.76
CA ASN A 209 -4.40 -8.77 0.27
C ASN A 209 -5.79 -8.82 0.89
N MET A 210 -6.25 -7.69 1.41
CA MET A 210 -7.59 -7.50 1.96
C MET A 210 -8.45 -6.78 0.93
N ALA A 211 -9.45 -7.48 0.39
CA ALA A 211 -10.46 -6.91 -0.50
C ALA A 211 -11.65 -6.43 0.34
N ILE A 212 -12.04 -5.17 0.15
CA ILE A 212 -13.05 -4.50 1.00
C ILE A 212 -14.43 -4.40 0.35
N GLY A 213 -14.56 -4.78 -0.91
CA GLY A 213 -15.82 -4.71 -1.64
C GLY A 213 -16.28 -3.27 -1.91
N ASP A 214 -17.57 -3.11 -2.12
CA ASP A 214 -18.15 -1.80 -2.45
C ASP A 214 -18.41 -0.97 -1.19
N VAL A 215 -17.47 -0.08 -0.88
CA VAL A 215 -17.49 0.80 0.29
C VAL A 215 -18.44 2.00 0.13
N ASN A 216 -18.99 2.20 -1.06
CA ASN A 216 -19.90 3.34 -1.30
C ASN A 216 -21.33 3.03 -0.83
N THR A 217 -21.64 1.77 -0.53
CA THR A 217 -22.93 1.37 0.00
C THR A 217 -22.83 1.24 1.52
N GLN A 218 -23.58 2.03 2.24
CA GLN A 218 -23.51 2.13 3.70
C GLN A 218 -24.41 1.12 4.42
N SER A 219 -25.22 0.38 3.69
CA SER A 219 -26.01 -0.70 4.25
C SER A 219 -25.13 -1.91 4.51
N ASP A 220 -25.11 -2.36 5.73
CA ASP A 220 -24.33 -3.54 6.19
C ASP A 220 -25.24 -4.69 6.64
N ALA A 221 -26.51 -4.61 6.30
CA ALA A 221 -27.47 -5.67 6.61
C ALA A 221 -27.08 -6.96 5.87
N PRO A 222 -27.05 -8.15 6.54
CA PRO A 222 -26.58 -9.40 5.96
C PRO A 222 -27.29 -9.80 4.66
N TRP A 223 -28.59 -9.50 4.53
CA TRP A 223 -29.34 -9.79 3.29
C TRP A 223 -28.95 -8.89 2.10
N LEU A 224 -28.14 -7.85 2.31
CA LEU A 224 -27.59 -6.98 1.29
C LEU A 224 -26.11 -7.26 0.99
N ASP A 225 -25.50 -8.25 1.64
CA ASP A 225 -24.08 -8.58 1.43
C ASP A 225 -23.75 -8.90 -0.04
N TRP A 226 -24.69 -9.48 -0.78
CA TRP A 226 -24.54 -9.73 -2.21
C TRP A 226 -24.32 -8.45 -3.05
N THR A 227 -24.68 -7.27 -2.53
CA THR A 227 -24.42 -5.97 -3.20
C THR A 227 -23.04 -5.42 -2.92
N LYS A 228 -22.33 -5.97 -1.95
CA LYS A 228 -21.03 -5.48 -1.48
C LYS A 228 -19.85 -6.06 -2.26
N GLY A 229 -20.09 -7.09 -3.09
CA GLY A 229 -19.04 -7.80 -3.77
C GLY A 229 -18.30 -8.80 -2.86
N ASP A 230 -17.23 -9.37 -3.41
CA ASP A 230 -16.48 -10.47 -2.80
C ASP A 230 -15.40 -9.91 -1.86
N ARG A 231 -15.75 -9.72 -0.59
CA ARG A 231 -14.85 -9.22 0.47
C ARG A 231 -14.12 -10.39 1.12
N LYS A 232 -12.82 -10.48 0.88
CA LYS A 232 -12.01 -11.58 1.41
C LYS A 232 -10.54 -11.20 1.55
N ILE A 233 -9.82 -11.98 2.33
CA ILE A 233 -8.37 -11.94 2.37
C ILE A 233 -7.85 -12.98 1.38
N THR A 234 -7.09 -12.54 0.38
CA THR A 234 -6.40 -13.41 -0.57
C THR A 234 -4.94 -13.50 -0.18
N ILE A 235 -4.42 -14.71 -0.01
CA ILE A 235 -3.00 -14.96 0.26
C ILE A 235 -2.40 -15.56 -0.99
N ALA A 236 -1.39 -14.92 -1.54
CA ALA A 236 -0.64 -15.37 -2.71
C ALA A 236 0.82 -15.67 -2.36
N ASP A 237 1.40 -16.67 -2.99
CA ASP A 237 2.84 -16.90 -2.96
C ASP A 237 3.55 -15.75 -3.66
N ALA A 238 4.51 -15.11 -3.01
CA ALA A 238 5.15 -13.90 -3.50
C ALA A 238 6.16 -14.11 -4.64
N ASN A 239 6.47 -15.37 -5.00
CA ASN A 239 7.37 -15.69 -6.10
C ASN A 239 6.61 -16.20 -7.32
N THR A 240 5.60 -17.04 -7.11
CA THR A 240 4.80 -17.62 -8.20
C THR A 240 3.54 -16.83 -8.50
N PHE A 241 3.12 -15.95 -7.59
CA PHE A 241 1.88 -15.16 -7.63
C PHE A 241 0.60 -16.03 -7.69
N GLN A 242 0.73 -17.30 -7.33
CA GLN A 242 -0.42 -18.20 -7.24
C GLN A 242 -1.12 -17.98 -5.90
N GLN A 243 -2.44 -17.96 -5.94
CA GLN A 243 -3.27 -17.92 -4.74
C GLN A 243 -3.10 -19.23 -3.97
N VAL A 244 -2.70 -19.14 -2.70
CA VAL A 244 -2.47 -20.31 -1.82
C VAL A 244 -3.57 -20.50 -0.78
N LYS A 245 -4.24 -19.40 -0.36
CA LYS A 245 -5.35 -19.45 0.59
C LYS A 245 -6.29 -18.24 0.39
N VAL A 246 -7.55 -18.46 0.68
CA VAL A 246 -8.57 -17.41 0.83
C VAL A 246 -9.18 -17.53 2.22
N ILE A 247 -9.40 -16.41 2.87
CA ILE A 247 -10.08 -16.32 4.16
C ILE A 247 -11.30 -15.42 3.97
N ASP A 248 -12.47 -15.98 4.23
CA ASP A 248 -13.71 -15.22 4.34
C ASP A 248 -13.91 -14.84 5.81
N MET A 249 -13.83 -13.54 6.10
CA MET A 249 -13.93 -13.07 7.48
C MET A 249 -15.37 -13.07 8.00
N ARG A 250 -16.37 -13.16 7.11
CA ARG A 250 -17.80 -13.27 7.46
C ARG A 250 -18.05 -14.45 8.40
N ASP A 251 -17.56 -15.63 8.04
CA ASP A 251 -17.75 -16.82 8.85
C ASP A 251 -17.14 -16.71 10.25
N ARG A 252 -15.97 -16.01 10.34
CA ARG A 252 -15.25 -15.82 11.60
C ARG A 252 -15.93 -14.80 12.50
N LEU A 253 -16.51 -13.75 11.93
CA LEU A 253 -17.32 -12.77 12.66
C LEU A 253 -18.64 -13.38 13.12
N ASN A 254 -19.31 -14.16 12.27
CA ASN A 254 -20.53 -14.88 12.62
C ASN A 254 -20.30 -15.86 13.77
N ALA A 255 -19.15 -16.55 13.79
CA ALA A 255 -18.80 -17.51 14.84
C ALA A 255 -18.65 -16.87 16.23
N ILE A 256 -18.45 -15.55 16.30
CA ILE A 256 -18.41 -14.80 17.57
C ILE A 256 -19.64 -13.91 17.77
N GLY A 257 -20.72 -14.14 16.99
CA GLY A 257 -22.01 -13.47 17.16
C GLY A 257 -22.11 -12.08 16.53
N LEU A 258 -21.15 -11.68 15.68
CA LEU A 258 -21.15 -10.38 14.99
C LEU A 258 -21.70 -10.50 13.56
N ASN A 259 -22.95 -10.92 13.45
CA ASN A 259 -23.61 -11.19 12.16
C ASN A 259 -23.98 -9.94 11.37
N ASP A 260 -24.08 -8.79 12.06
CA ASP A 260 -24.57 -7.53 11.49
C ASP A 260 -23.45 -6.55 11.11
N TYR A 261 -22.19 -6.98 11.23
CA TYR A 261 -21.05 -6.13 10.90
C TYR A 261 -20.44 -6.50 9.56
N SER A 262 -19.82 -5.51 8.91
CA SER A 262 -19.06 -5.70 7.69
C SER A 262 -17.90 -6.67 7.91
N ASP A 263 -17.63 -7.51 6.92
CA ASP A 263 -16.44 -8.36 6.85
C ASP A 263 -15.32 -7.72 6.03
N ALA A 264 -15.48 -6.46 5.62
CA ALA A 264 -14.45 -5.69 4.96
C ALA A 264 -13.30 -5.41 5.93
N VAL A 265 -12.25 -6.22 5.86
CA VAL A 265 -11.04 -6.02 6.65
C VAL A 265 -10.32 -4.78 6.12
N ARG A 266 -10.16 -3.81 7.01
CA ARG A 266 -9.43 -2.58 6.74
C ARG A 266 -8.08 -2.63 7.43
N PRO A 267 -7.43 -1.57 7.92
CA PRO A 267 -6.05 -1.68 8.37
C PRO A 267 -5.79 -2.93 9.21
N ALA A 268 -4.71 -3.59 8.91
CA ALA A 268 -4.31 -4.81 9.61
C ALA A 268 -2.81 -4.80 9.90
N ALA A 269 -2.41 -5.47 10.99
CA ALA A 269 -1.02 -5.63 11.37
C ALA A 269 -0.76 -7.03 11.93
N PHE A 270 0.31 -7.66 11.52
CA PHE A 270 0.77 -8.91 12.13
C PHE A 270 1.39 -8.68 13.51
N SER A 271 1.27 -9.70 14.37
CA SER A 271 2.21 -9.82 15.50
C SER A 271 3.64 -10.06 15.00
N PRO A 272 4.69 -9.73 15.78
CA PRO A 272 6.07 -9.92 15.32
C PRO A 272 6.45 -11.34 14.93
N ASP A 273 5.79 -12.33 15.50
CA ASP A 273 5.94 -13.76 15.19
C ASP A 273 5.01 -14.25 14.07
N GLU A 274 4.18 -13.35 13.53
CA GLU A 274 3.19 -13.61 12.49
C GLU A 274 2.21 -14.76 12.81
N THR A 275 2.00 -15.04 14.10
CA THR A 275 0.98 -16.01 14.53
C THR A 275 -0.40 -15.40 14.65
N LYS A 276 -0.49 -14.08 14.77
CA LYS A 276 -1.74 -13.30 14.91
C LYS A 276 -1.82 -12.19 13.88
N LEU A 277 -3.04 -11.92 13.42
CA LEU A 277 -3.39 -10.72 12.67
C LEU A 277 -4.33 -9.88 13.53
N TYR A 278 -3.98 -8.61 13.73
CA TYR A 278 -4.85 -7.60 14.32
C TYR A 278 -5.47 -6.79 13.20
N PHE A 279 -6.80 -6.60 13.23
CA PHE A 279 -7.48 -5.94 12.13
C PHE A 279 -8.73 -5.19 12.58
N GLN A 280 -9.13 -4.22 11.78
CA GLN A 280 -10.39 -3.49 11.89
C GLN A 280 -11.34 -3.91 10.78
N VAL A 281 -12.63 -3.73 10.97
CA VAL A 281 -13.63 -3.85 9.90
C VAL A 281 -14.50 -2.58 9.85
N SER A 282 -15.11 -2.34 8.70
CA SER A 282 -16.05 -1.23 8.53
C SER A 282 -17.14 -1.25 9.59
N PHE A 283 -17.54 -0.10 10.08
CA PHE A 283 -18.60 0.15 11.07
C PHE A 283 -18.34 -0.33 12.51
N PHE A 284 -17.32 -1.14 12.76
CA PHE A 284 -17.00 -1.59 14.12
C PHE A 284 -16.09 -0.59 14.85
N ASN A 285 -16.50 -0.20 16.05
CA ASN A 285 -15.71 0.69 16.90
C ASN A 285 -14.69 -0.11 17.72
N GLY A 286 -13.57 -0.47 17.11
CA GLY A 286 -12.55 -1.28 17.76
C GLY A 286 -11.74 -2.12 16.78
N PHE A 287 -11.25 -3.27 17.26
CA PHE A 287 -10.45 -4.19 16.46
C PHE A 287 -10.54 -5.64 16.96
N PHE A 288 -10.02 -6.55 16.16
CA PHE A 288 -10.02 -7.99 16.43
C PHE A 288 -8.61 -8.55 16.43
N GLU A 289 -8.42 -9.63 17.19
CA GLU A 289 -7.26 -10.51 17.09
C GLU A 289 -7.69 -11.81 16.42
N TYR A 290 -7.04 -12.15 15.33
CA TYR A 290 -7.27 -13.40 14.59
C TYR A 290 -6.04 -14.31 14.72
N ASP A 291 -6.27 -15.55 15.13
CA ASP A 291 -5.25 -16.60 15.20
C ASP A 291 -5.14 -17.30 13.85
N ILE A 292 -3.97 -17.20 13.23
CA ILE A 292 -3.74 -17.68 11.86
C ILE A 292 -3.74 -19.20 11.78
N ALA A 293 -3.23 -19.87 12.82
CA ALA A 293 -3.11 -21.34 12.84
C ALA A 293 -4.46 -22.01 13.08
N THR A 294 -5.28 -21.45 13.98
CA THR A 294 -6.61 -22.02 14.31
C THR A 294 -7.71 -21.47 13.43
N ASP A 295 -7.43 -20.45 12.62
CA ASP A 295 -8.38 -19.78 11.72
C ASP A 295 -9.59 -19.19 12.47
N LYS A 296 -9.36 -18.55 13.63
CA LYS A 296 -10.40 -18.03 14.51
C LYS A 296 -10.09 -16.62 15.01
N ILE A 297 -11.12 -15.81 15.19
CA ILE A 297 -11.05 -14.60 16.01
C ILE A 297 -10.97 -15.04 17.47
N THR A 298 -9.91 -14.68 18.16
CA THR A 298 -9.63 -15.10 19.54
C THR A 298 -9.94 -14.05 20.56
N ARG A 299 -9.85 -12.77 20.18
CA ARG A 299 -10.19 -11.64 21.05
C ARG A 299 -10.83 -10.51 20.25
N THR A 300 -11.73 -9.79 20.90
CA THR A 300 -12.38 -8.59 20.37
C THR A 300 -12.18 -7.44 21.34
N LYS A 301 -11.82 -6.28 20.84
CA LYS A 301 -11.73 -5.05 21.61
C LYS A 301 -12.68 -4.02 21.05
N THR A 302 -13.70 -3.66 21.84
CA THR A 302 -14.48 -2.44 21.61
C THR A 302 -13.77 -1.27 22.29
N LEU A 303 -13.63 -0.17 21.58
CA LEU A 303 -12.99 1.05 22.06
C LEU A 303 -14.04 2.08 22.51
N PRO A 304 -13.67 3.07 23.33
CA PRO A 304 -14.59 4.13 23.75
C PRO A 304 -15.18 4.88 22.55
N LYS A 305 -16.47 5.15 22.62
CA LYS A 305 -17.18 6.00 21.67
C LYS A 305 -17.13 7.43 22.15
N SER A 306 -16.74 8.36 21.28
CA SER A 306 -16.74 9.79 21.60
C SER A 306 -18.16 10.34 21.72
N PRO A 307 -18.41 11.24 22.67
CA PRO A 307 -19.71 11.89 22.80
C PRO A 307 -20.11 12.61 21.50
N GLY A 308 -21.37 12.45 21.11
CA GLY A 308 -21.93 13.10 19.92
C GLY A 308 -21.66 12.39 18.58
N VAL A 309 -20.83 11.36 18.56
CA VAL A 309 -20.64 10.57 17.34
C VAL A 309 -21.87 9.71 17.10
N SER A 310 -22.44 9.87 15.90
CA SER A 310 -23.62 9.12 15.45
C SER A 310 -23.29 7.64 15.23
N ASP A 311 -24.25 6.75 15.47
CA ASP A 311 -24.23 5.37 15.01
C ASP A 311 -24.90 5.22 13.62
N ASP A 312 -25.36 6.33 13.04
CA ASP A 312 -25.89 6.34 11.69
C ASP A 312 -24.74 6.16 10.68
N ARG A 313 -24.65 4.95 10.11
CA ARG A 313 -23.62 4.56 9.15
C ARG A 313 -23.60 5.43 7.88
N THR A 314 -24.73 6.06 7.54
CA THR A 314 -24.83 6.96 6.38
C THR A 314 -23.97 8.22 6.53
N THR A 315 -23.55 8.54 7.75
CA THR A 315 -22.66 9.67 8.06
C THR A 315 -21.19 9.28 8.15
N PHE A 316 -20.86 7.98 8.00
CA PHE A 316 -19.49 7.51 8.14
C PHE A 316 -18.66 7.78 6.89
N VAL A 317 -17.45 8.26 7.11
CA VAL A 317 -16.48 8.49 6.04
C VAL A 317 -16.04 7.16 5.47
N ASN A 318 -16.30 6.96 4.16
CA ASN A 318 -15.86 5.77 3.42
C ASN A 318 -16.10 4.44 4.15
N ASP A 319 -17.26 4.29 4.79
CA ASP A 319 -17.60 3.07 5.55
C ASP A 319 -16.71 2.83 6.78
N SER A 320 -15.96 3.79 7.26
CA SER A 320 -14.99 3.57 8.33
C SER A 320 -15.42 4.20 9.64
N ARG A 321 -15.47 3.39 10.71
CA ARG A 321 -15.49 3.89 12.09
C ARG A 321 -14.07 4.17 12.57
N HIS A 322 -13.18 3.20 12.38
CA HIS A 322 -11.76 3.27 12.68
C HIS A 322 -10.98 2.91 11.42
N HIS A 323 -9.88 3.64 11.13
CA HIS A 323 -9.12 3.43 9.90
C HIS A 323 -7.60 3.58 10.09
N GLY A 324 -7.08 3.24 11.25
CA GLY A 324 -5.64 3.18 11.50
C GLY A 324 -5.32 2.17 12.58
N LEU A 325 -4.45 1.22 12.26
CA LEU A 325 -3.96 0.21 13.19
C LEU A 325 -2.53 -0.15 12.84
N THR A 326 -1.61 -0.03 13.80
CA THR A 326 -0.23 -0.47 13.64
C THR A 326 0.27 -1.16 14.91
N MET A 327 1.21 -2.09 14.73
CA MET A 327 1.86 -2.84 15.81
C MET A 327 3.24 -2.26 16.09
N LYS A 328 3.54 -1.99 17.37
CA LYS A 328 4.90 -1.68 17.81
C LYS A 328 5.84 -2.85 17.48
N PRO A 329 7.08 -2.61 17.02
CA PRO A 329 7.97 -3.68 16.54
C PRO A 329 8.26 -4.79 17.55
N ASP A 330 8.25 -4.48 18.86
CA ASP A 330 8.42 -5.50 19.91
C ASP A 330 7.14 -6.30 20.22
N GLY A 331 6.04 -5.96 19.56
CA GLY A 331 4.76 -6.64 19.70
C GLY A 331 4.02 -6.36 21.01
N THR A 332 4.47 -5.42 21.82
CA THR A 332 3.83 -5.16 23.13
C THR A 332 2.61 -4.28 23.05
N LYS A 333 2.53 -3.41 22.02
CA LYS A 333 1.48 -2.40 21.92
C LYS A 333 0.96 -2.25 20.49
N LEU A 334 -0.28 -1.80 20.39
CA LEU A 334 -0.95 -1.37 19.17
C LEU A 334 -1.21 0.13 19.24
N CYS A 335 -1.13 0.82 18.11
CA CYS A 335 -1.61 2.19 17.98
C CYS A 335 -2.82 2.22 17.07
N ILE A 336 -3.91 2.82 17.52
CA ILE A 336 -5.21 2.82 16.87
C ILE A 336 -5.62 4.27 16.58
N ALA A 337 -6.10 4.50 15.35
CA ALA A 337 -6.71 5.74 14.92
C ALA A 337 -8.23 5.58 14.82
N GLY A 338 -8.96 6.26 15.67
CA GLY A 338 -10.43 6.27 15.72
C GLY A 338 -10.99 7.39 14.85
N THR A 339 -11.07 7.18 13.55
CA THR A 339 -11.36 8.19 12.53
C THR A 339 -12.64 8.99 12.79
N MET A 340 -13.73 8.33 13.17
CA MET A 340 -15.02 8.97 13.45
C MET A 340 -15.15 9.43 14.90
N ASP A 341 -14.26 8.98 15.77
CA ASP A 341 -14.28 9.28 17.19
C ASP A 341 -13.29 10.39 17.59
N ASP A 342 -12.53 10.94 16.61
CA ASP A 342 -11.59 12.04 16.78
C ASP A 342 -10.56 11.79 17.91
N TYR A 343 -10.07 10.57 18.02
CA TYR A 343 -8.95 10.25 18.92
C TYR A 343 -8.01 9.20 18.32
N ALA A 344 -6.79 9.18 18.84
CA ALA A 344 -5.89 8.04 18.73
C ALA A 344 -5.55 7.50 20.13
N THR A 345 -5.23 6.22 20.22
CA THR A 345 -4.84 5.59 21.50
C THR A 345 -3.82 4.49 21.28
N VAL A 346 -3.00 4.27 22.30
CA VAL A 346 -2.08 3.13 22.38
C VAL A 346 -2.70 2.07 23.27
N VAL A 347 -2.83 0.85 22.73
CA VAL A 347 -3.43 -0.29 23.41
C VAL A 347 -2.36 -1.28 23.82
N ASP A 348 -2.37 -1.75 25.06
CA ASP A 348 -1.54 -2.86 25.51
C ASP A 348 -2.01 -4.17 24.86
N ARG A 349 -1.14 -4.86 24.13
CA ARG A 349 -1.52 -6.06 23.38
C ARG A 349 -1.92 -7.23 24.27
N ALA A 350 -1.25 -7.40 25.41
CA ALA A 350 -1.50 -8.56 26.27
C ALA A 350 -2.88 -8.48 26.93
N THR A 351 -3.25 -7.30 27.42
CA THR A 351 -4.49 -7.07 28.16
C THR A 351 -5.62 -6.51 27.32
N LEU A 352 -5.34 -5.96 26.13
CA LEU A 352 -6.21 -5.13 25.29
C LEU A 352 -6.73 -3.88 26.01
N GLN A 353 -6.03 -3.43 27.06
CA GLN A 353 -6.37 -2.18 27.75
C GLN A 353 -5.87 -0.99 26.94
N GLU A 354 -6.78 -0.07 26.62
CA GLU A 354 -6.43 1.21 26.02
C GLU A 354 -5.76 2.14 27.03
N GLY A 355 -4.80 2.91 26.54
CA GLY A 355 -4.19 4.01 27.26
C GLY A 355 -5.02 5.29 27.14
N PRO A 356 -4.42 6.47 27.41
CA PRO A 356 -5.08 7.74 27.22
C PRO A 356 -5.64 7.90 25.81
N LEU A 357 -6.85 8.44 25.69
CA LEU A 357 -7.39 8.89 24.42
C LEU A 357 -6.75 10.24 24.08
N VAL A 358 -5.98 10.29 23.00
CA VAL A 358 -5.34 11.52 22.50
C VAL A 358 -6.29 12.17 21.50
N PRO A 359 -6.84 13.36 21.81
CA PRO A 359 -7.70 14.07 20.87
C PRO A 359 -6.92 14.45 19.61
N VAL A 360 -7.45 14.09 18.45
CA VAL A 360 -6.93 14.35 17.10
C VAL A 360 -8.09 14.49 16.15
N SER A 361 -7.95 15.27 15.08
CA SER A 361 -9.05 15.54 14.16
C SER A 361 -9.05 14.54 12.99
N LYS A 362 -10.11 13.74 12.88
CA LYS A 362 -10.32 12.76 11.81
C LYS A 362 -9.05 11.96 11.52
N PRO A 363 -8.48 11.24 12.53
CA PRO A 363 -7.24 10.50 12.33
C PRO A 363 -7.47 9.37 11.33
N TYR A 364 -6.64 9.33 10.29
CA TYR A 364 -6.88 8.40 9.17
C TYR A 364 -5.93 7.20 9.19
N TRP A 365 -4.66 7.39 9.57
CA TRP A 365 -3.66 6.33 9.56
C TRP A 365 -2.76 6.40 10.79
N SER A 366 -2.19 5.26 11.15
CA SER A 366 -1.16 5.17 12.18
C SER A 366 0.05 4.40 11.67
N THR A 367 1.25 4.88 11.99
CA THR A 367 2.53 4.26 11.60
C THR A 367 3.51 4.37 12.75
N VAL A 368 4.39 3.39 12.88
CA VAL A 368 5.49 3.42 13.85
C VAL A 368 6.61 4.30 13.33
N SER A 369 7.17 5.17 14.18
CA SER A 369 8.39 5.93 13.86
C SER A 369 9.58 5.02 13.59
N GLY A 370 10.58 5.49 12.87
CA GLY A 370 11.74 4.70 12.50
C GLY A 370 12.49 4.10 13.68
N ASP A 371 12.57 4.84 14.80
CA ASP A 371 13.19 4.33 16.03
C ASP A 371 12.28 3.40 16.87
N GLY A 372 11.06 3.13 16.42
CA GLY A 372 10.09 2.24 17.06
C GLY A 372 9.48 2.77 18.37
N LYS A 373 9.74 4.03 18.74
CA LYS A 373 9.32 4.58 20.05
C LYS A 373 8.01 5.33 20.01
N SER A 374 7.61 5.80 18.84
CA SER A 374 6.41 6.63 18.66
C SER A 374 5.45 6.06 17.66
N CYS A 375 4.17 6.28 17.89
CA CYS A 375 3.13 6.18 16.88
C CYS A 375 2.92 7.55 16.24
N VAL A 376 2.97 7.61 14.92
CA VAL A 376 2.70 8.82 14.13
C VAL A 376 1.35 8.64 13.46
N VAL A 377 0.43 9.55 13.75
CA VAL A 377 -0.97 9.50 13.30
C VAL A 377 -1.22 10.67 12.35
N SER A 378 -1.74 10.40 11.17
CA SER A 378 -2.19 11.45 10.26
C SER A 378 -3.56 11.97 10.69
N GLU A 379 -3.71 13.29 10.73
CA GLU A 379 -4.96 13.98 11.04
C GLU A 379 -5.51 14.64 9.77
N SER A 380 -6.35 13.90 9.04
CA SER A 380 -6.90 14.39 7.76
C SER A 380 -7.87 15.57 7.93
N GLY A 381 -8.39 15.79 9.14
CA GLY A 381 -9.24 16.93 9.46
C GLY A 381 -8.49 18.17 9.96
N ALA A 382 -7.15 18.11 10.10
CA ALA A 382 -6.36 19.22 10.66
C ALA A 382 -5.03 19.47 9.94
N ASP A 383 -4.79 18.83 8.79
CA ASP A 383 -3.60 19.02 7.96
C ASP A 383 -2.28 18.90 8.72
N GLN A 384 -2.20 17.89 9.60
CA GLN A 384 -1.03 17.65 10.42
C GLN A 384 -0.83 16.16 10.69
N VAL A 385 0.34 15.81 11.22
CA VAL A 385 0.57 14.52 11.88
C VAL A 385 0.79 14.74 13.37
N THR A 386 0.22 13.85 14.20
CA THR A 386 0.44 13.85 15.64
C THR A 386 1.31 12.67 16.05
N VAL A 387 2.29 12.93 16.91
CA VAL A 387 3.23 11.94 17.43
C VAL A 387 2.82 11.57 18.85
N ILE A 388 2.66 10.27 19.09
CA ILE A 388 2.28 9.70 20.39
C ILE A 388 3.38 8.76 20.86
N ASP A 389 3.90 8.99 22.04
CA ASP A 389 4.92 8.13 22.65
C ASP A 389 4.30 6.78 23.08
N PHE A 390 4.88 5.67 22.63
CA PHE A 390 4.37 4.34 22.95
C PHE A 390 4.48 3.96 24.41
N ALA A 391 5.45 4.51 25.17
CA ALA A 391 5.62 4.16 26.56
C ALA A 391 4.52 4.77 27.43
N THR A 392 4.17 6.03 27.17
CA THR A 392 3.22 6.80 27.97
C THR A 392 1.81 6.86 27.37
N GLY A 393 1.65 6.59 26.10
CA GLY A 393 0.40 6.77 25.34
C GLY A 393 0.01 8.24 25.17
N LYS A 394 0.92 9.19 25.38
CA LYS A 394 0.64 10.63 25.35
C LYS A 394 1.18 11.28 24.07
N LYS A 395 0.47 12.30 23.60
CA LYS A 395 0.94 13.19 22.54
C LYS A 395 2.22 13.90 22.98
N THR A 396 3.22 13.88 22.10
CA THR A 396 4.48 14.61 22.29
C THR A 396 4.52 15.90 21.50
N LEU A 397 4.08 15.85 20.24
CA LEU A 397 4.05 17.01 19.33
C LEU A 397 3.08 16.79 18.16
N SER A 398 2.84 17.84 17.39
CA SER A 398 2.24 17.77 16.06
C SER A 398 3.10 18.51 15.05
N VAL A 399 3.07 18.06 13.81
CA VAL A 399 3.80 18.66 12.66
C VAL A 399 2.78 19.04 11.59
N PRO A 400 2.65 20.32 11.21
CA PRO A 400 1.81 20.74 10.10
C PRO A 400 2.34 20.17 8.77
N VAL A 401 1.43 19.66 7.93
CA VAL A 401 1.73 19.10 6.61
C VAL A 401 0.79 19.68 5.56
N GLY A 402 0.62 19.06 4.40
CA GLY A 402 -0.32 19.53 3.39
C GLY A 402 -1.74 19.02 3.60
N ASP A 403 -2.60 19.28 2.62
CA ASP A 403 -4.04 19.09 2.68
C ASP A 403 -4.44 17.61 2.71
N HIS A 404 -5.23 17.25 3.70
CA HIS A 404 -5.81 15.93 3.92
C HIS A 404 -4.76 14.80 3.96
N PRO A 405 -3.84 14.80 4.95
CA PRO A 405 -2.83 13.75 5.08
C PRO A 405 -3.49 12.40 5.40
N GLN A 406 -3.14 11.37 4.63
CA GLN A 406 -3.65 10.02 4.84
C GLN A 406 -2.53 9.07 5.24
N ARG A 407 -1.74 8.56 4.30
CA ARG A 407 -0.68 7.60 4.63
C ARG A 407 0.57 8.27 5.16
N VAL A 408 1.19 7.61 6.13
CA VAL A 408 2.52 7.95 6.63
C VAL A 408 3.38 6.69 6.53
N ARG A 409 4.57 6.78 5.95
CA ARG A 409 5.47 5.62 5.76
C ARG A 409 6.90 5.96 6.13
N VAL A 410 7.56 5.07 6.85
CA VAL A 410 9.02 5.15 7.05
C VAL A 410 9.71 4.90 5.72
N ALA A 411 10.71 5.69 5.41
CA ALA A 411 11.43 5.69 4.16
C ALA A 411 12.90 6.09 4.36
N GLN A 412 13.68 5.96 3.31
CA GLN A 412 15.08 6.38 3.27
C GLN A 412 15.27 7.44 2.20
N VAL A 413 16.09 8.44 2.48
CA VAL A 413 16.53 9.43 1.49
C VAL A 413 18.04 9.66 1.63
N PRO A 414 18.74 10.18 0.60
CA PRO A 414 20.15 10.56 0.75
C PRO A 414 20.35 11.52 1.92
N ALA A 415 21.37 11.31 2.73
CA ALA A 415 21.60 12.07 3.97
C ALA A 415 21.62 13.60 3.77
N GLY A 416 22.15 14.05 2.62
CA GLY A 416 22.18 15.46 2.24
C GLY A 416 20.91 16.00 1.56
N TRP A 417 19.88 15.21 1.36
CA TRP A 417 18.66 15.67 0.69
C TRP A 417 17.87 16.66 1.58
N THR A 418 17.52 17.82 1.05
CA THR A 418 16.85 18.91 1.78
C THR A 418 15.53 19.34 1.13
N GLY A 419 15.02 18.54 0.22
CA GLY A 419 13.82 18.80 -0.55
C GLY A 419 14.09 18.71 -2.04
N THR A 420 13.03 18.48 -2.81
CA THR A 420 13.10 18.60 -4.27
C THR A 420 13.20 20.07 -4.61
N SER A 421 14.17 20.47 -5.42
CA SER A 421 14.18 21.83 -5.95
C SER A 421 12.92 22.01 -6.81
N ALA A 422 11.95 22.73 -6.27
CA ALA A 422 10.78 23.15 -7.04
C ALA A 422 11.27 23.96 -8.24
N ARG A 423 11.09 23.43 -9.45
CA ARG A 423 11.15 24.20 -10.69
C ARG A 423 9.75 24.50 -11.13
#